data_8a199f5fd5ebdfff8d4a2c95437e8b94
#
_entry.id   8a199f5fd5ebdfff8d4a2c95437e8b94
#
_cell.length_a   1.000
_cell.length_b   1.000
_cell.length_c   1.000
_cell.angle_alpha   90.00
_cell.angle_beta   90.00
_cell.angle_gamma   90.00
#
_symmetry.space_group_name_H-M   'P 1'
#
loop_
_entity.id
_entity.type
_entity.pdbx_description
1 polymer ?
#
loop_
_entity_poly.entity_id
_entity_poly.type
_entity_poly.pdbx_seq_one_letter_code
_entity_poly.pdbx_strand_id
1 'polypeptide(L)'
;MLKSCKYCGRIHDSQYDCGRKPPPQKKMTYIDRFRGSRRWREKREQIRRRDKDLCQVCIRNLYGTDRQYNYENLSVHHAIPVEADYDRRLDDDNLLTVCGMHHEMCESGVIPYEVGLICYDKKRT
;
A
#
# COMPACT_ATOMS: atom_id res chain seq x y z
N MET A 1 1.57 -38.86 -18.44
CA MET A 1 0.46 -38.90 -19.39
C MET A 1 0.56 -37.73 -20.35
N LEU A 2 0.63 -38.01 -21.64
CA LEU A 2 0.73 -36.93 -22.62
C LEU A 2 -0.61 -36.25 -22.82
N LYS A 3 -0.59 -34.89 -22.80
CA LYS A 3 -1.79 -34.06 -23.01
C LYS A 3 -1.45 -32.89 -23.91
N SER A 4 -2.44 -32.43 -24.65
CA SER A 4 -2.33 -31.19 -25.40
C SER A 4 -2.26 -30.01 -24.43
N CYS A 5 -1.20 -29.21 -24.55
CA CYS A 5 -0.98 -28.05 -23.67
C CYS A 5 -1.65 -26.82 -24.28
N LYS A 6 -2.59 -26.23 -23.55
CA LYS A 6 -3.28 -25.00 -24.00
C LYS A 6 -2.38 -23.76 -23.98
N TYR A 7 -1.25 -23.80 -23.28
CA TYR A 7 -0.36 -22.65 -23.17
C TYR A 7 0.71 -22.61 -24.28
N CYS A 8 1.29 -23.76 -24.65
CA CYS A 8 2.31 -23.78 -25.68
C CYS A 8 1.85 -24.39 -27.02
N GLY A 9 0.65 -24.98 -27.07
CA GLY A 9 0.09 -25.58 -28.28
C GLY A 9 0.71 -26.92 -28.65
N ARG A 10 1.57 -27.48 -27.82
CA ARG A 10 2.24 -28.77 -28.07
C ARG A 10 1.72 -29.84 -27.16
N ILE A 11 2.02 -31.09 -27.52
CA ILE A 11 1.69 -32.23 -26.68
C ILE A 11 2.90 -32.60 -25.84
N HIS A 12 2.73 -32.64 -24.52
CA HIS A 12 3.78 -33.06 -23.60
C HIS A 12 3.15 -33.65 -22.33
N ASP A 13 4.00 -34.20 -21.46
CA ASP A 13 3.55 -34.71 -20.17
C ASP A 13 2.90 -33.57 -19.36
N SER A 14 1.84 -33.91 -18.65
CA SER A 14 1.09 -32.92 -17.85
C SER A 14 1.94 -32.26 -16.74
N GLN A 15 3.01 -32.94 -16.31
CA GLN A 15 3.92 -32.45 -15.29
C GLN A 15 5.12 -31.67 -15.89
N TYR A 16 5.26 -31.72 -17.22
CA TYR A 16 6.34 -30.99 -17.89
C TYR A 16 6.08 -29.48 -17.85
N ASP A 17 7.11 -28.74 -17.44
CA ASP A 17 7.05 -27.28 -17.45
C ASP A 17 7.56 -26.76 -18.80
N CYS A 18 6.64 -26.30 -19.62
CA CYS A 18 6.98 -25.74 -20.93
C CYS A 18 7.37 -24.24 -20.85
N GLY A 19 7.39 -23.67 -19.67
CA GLY A 19 7.74 -22.27 -19.44
C GLY A 19 6.67 -21.28 -19.89
N ARG A 20 5.56 -21.74 -20.46
CA ARG A 20 4.47 -20.86 -20.93
C ARG A 20 3.23 -20.89 -20.05
N LYS A 21 3.20 -21.79 -19.08
CA LYS A 21 2.11 -21.83 -18.10
C LYS A 21 2.25 -20.64 -17.16
N PRO A 22 1.21 -19.81 -17.00
CA PRO A 22 1.29 -18.70 -16.04
C PRO A 22 1.45 -19.23 -14.62
N PRO A 23 2.15 -18.49 -13.73
CA PRO A 23 2.23 -18.88 -12.33
C PRO A 23 0.84 -18.96 -11.71
N PRO A 24 0.65 -19.84 -10.70
CA PRO A 24 -0.64 -19.92 -10.03
C PRO A 24 -1.03 -18.57 -9.46
N GLN A 25 -2.26 -18.14 -9.73
CA GLN A 25 -2.76 -16.87 -9.20
C GLN A 25 -3.01 -17.02 -7.70
N LYS A 26 -2.50 -16.06 -6.94
CA LYS A 26 -2.74 -15.99 -5.51
C LYS A 26 -4.23 -15.74 -5.27
N LYS A 27 -4.84 -16.49 -4.33
CA LYS A 27 -6.23 -16.24 -3.94
C LYS A 27 -6.36 -14.84 -3.36
N MET A 28 -7.41 -14.14 -3.75
CA MET A 28 -7.72 -12.82 -3.22
C MET A 28 -8.10 -12.95 -1.73
N THR A 29 -7.35 -12.28 -0.87
CA THR A 29 -7.62 -12.22 0.56
C THR A 29 -8.62 -11.10 0.87
N TYR A 30 -9.13 -11.06 2.11
CA TYR A 30 -10.00 -9.97 2.55
C TYR A 30 -9.27 -8.61 2.51
N ILE A 31 -7.94 -8.61 2.70
CA ILE A 31 -7.12 -7.40 2.60
C ILE A 31 -7.07 -6.92 1.15
N ASP A 32 -6.88 -7.83 0.20
CA ASP A 32 -6.87 -7.49 -1.23
C ASP A 32 -8.23 -6.91 -1.66
N ARG A 33 -9.32 -7.49 -1.17
CA ARG A 33 -10.68 -6.99 -1.43
C ARG A 33 -10.85 -5.58 -0.89
N PHE A 34 -10.36 -5.32 0.32
CA PHE A 34 -10.41 -3.99 0.92
C PHE A 34 -9.63 -2.98 0.08
N ARG A 35 -8.40 -3.30 -0.33
CA ARG A 35 -7.55 -2.39 -1.12
C ARG A 35 -8.15 -2.05 -2.48
N GLY A 36 -8.95 -2.94 -3.06
CA GLY A 36 -9.68 -2.70 -4.31
C GLY A 36 -11.06 -2.11 -4.12
N SER A 37 -11.52 -1.87 -2.89
CA SER A 37 -12.88 -1.42 -2.62
C SER A 37 -13.08 0.06 -2.94
N ARG A 38 -14.33 0.41 -3.27
CA ARG A 38 -14.73 1.80 -3.48
C ARG A 38 -14.58 2.63 -2.20
N ARG A 39 -14.91 2.06 -1.05
CA ARG A 39 -14.79 2.73 0.26
C ARG A 39 -13.35 3.14 0.52
N TRP A 40 -12.38 2.28 0.20
CA TRP A 40 -10.97 2.61 0.37
C TRP A 40 -10.53 3.72 -0.58
N ARG A 41 -10.96 3.68 -1.85
CA ARG A 41 -10.63 4.73 -2.83
C ARG A 41 -11.16 6.09 -2.38
N GLU A 42 -12.40 6.14 -1.93
CA GLU A 42 -13.02 7.37 -1.43
C GLU A 42 -12.30 7.89 -0.19
N LYS A 43 -11.99 7.00 0.76
CA LYS A 43 -11.26 7.37 1.98
C LYS A 43 -9.86 7.89 1.65
N ARG A 44 -9.16 7.23 0.74
CA ARG A 44 -7.83 7.65 0.31
C ARG A 44 -7.84 9.06 -0.26
N GLU A 45 -8.81 9.39 -1.08
CA GLU A 45 -8.97 10.72 -1.63
C GLU A 45 -9.26 11.75 -0.54
N GLN A 46 -10.12 11.43 0.41
CA GLN A 46 -10.43 12.29 1.55
C GLN A 46 -9.18 12.59 2.37
N ILE A 47 -8.37 11.57 2.66
CA ILE A 47 -7.14 11.73 3.43
C ILE A 47 -6.13 12.61 2.67
N ARG A 48 -5.98 12.41 1.36
CA ARG A 48 -5.09 13.23 0.55
C ARG A 48 -5.52 14.70 0.55
N ARG A 49 -6.82 14.96 0.50
CA ARG A 49 -7.36 16.33 0.59
C ARG A 49 -7.10 16.93 1.97
N ARG A 50 -7.33 16.15 3.04
CA ARG A 50 -7.01 16.58 4.41
C ARG A 50 -5.55 16.99 4.53
N ASP A 51 -4.67 16.22 3.91
CA ASP A 51 -3.22 16.42 3.94
C ASP A 51 -2.74 17.37 2.84
N LYS A 52 -3.66 18.01 2.10
CA LYS A 52 -3.41 19.00 1.04
C LYS A 52 -2.52 18.46 -0.07
N ASP A 53 -2.60 17.14 -0.37
CA ASP A 53 -1.79 16.45 -1.36
C ASP A 53 -0.29 16.66 -1.15
N LEU A 54 0.15 16.63 0.11
CA LEU A 54 1.55 16.76 0.50
C LEU A 54 1.95 15.61 1.42
N CYS A 55 3.20 15.16 1.28
CA CYS A 55 3.77 14.18 2.19
C CYS A 55 3.86 14.77 3.60
N GLN A 56 3.24 14.14 4.56
CA GLN A 56 3.18 14.65 5.93
C GLN A 56 4.50 14.51 6.68
N VAL A 57 5.33 13.55 6.30
CA VAL A 57 6.68 13.40 6.85
C VAL A 57 7.60 14.47 6.27
N CYS A 58 7.51 14.74 4.97
CA CYS A 58 8.29 15.78 4.32
C CYS A 58 7.97 17.17 4.87
N ILE A 59 6.68 17.50 5.05
CA ILE A 59 6.27 18.83 5.51
C ILE A 59 6.80 19.13 6.91
N ARG A 60 7.06 18.07 7.71
CA ARG A 60 7.66 18.20 9.04
C ARG A 60 9.18 18.09 9.03
N ASN A 61 9.76 17.95 7.83
CA ASN A 61 11.20 17.88 7.60
C ASN A 61 11.87 16.76 8.41
N LEU A 62 11.25 15.59 8.42
CA LEU A 62 11.72 14.42 9.15
C LEU A 62 12.32 13.38 8.21
N TYR A 63 13.19 12.51 8.76
CA TYR A 63 13.73 11.33 8.08
C TYR A 63 14.36 11.62 6.71
N GLY A 64 15.25 12.60 6.64
CA GLY A 64 16.02 12.86 5.42
C GLY A 64 15.20 13.48 4.29
N THR A 65 14.33 14.39 4.61
CA THR A 65 13.48 15.07 3.63
C THR A 65 14.30 15.94 2.68
N ASP A 66 14.21 15.67 1.37
CA ASP A 66 14.83 16.47 0.33
C ASP A 66 13.98 17.66 -0.08
N ARG A 67 12.65 17.49 -0.08
CA ARG A 67 11.70 18.52 -0.49
C ARG A 67 10.57 18.60 0.55
N GLN A 68 10.50 19.70 1.28
CA GLN A 68 9.52 19.89 2.35
C GLN A 68 8.07 19.85 1.85
N TYR A 69 7.80 20.47 0.71
CA TYR A 69 6.46 20.49 0.11
C TYR A 69 6.39 19.47 -1.03
N ASN A 70 6.54 18.21 -0.69
CA ASN A 70 6.57 17.11 -1.65
C ASN A 70 5.15 16.68 -2.01
N TYR A 71 4.75 16.91 -3.26
CA TYR A 71 3.45 16.53 -3.81
C TYR A 71 3.54 15.41 -4.85
N GLU A 72 4.72 14.83 -5.04
CA GLU A 72 4.94 13.77 -6.03
C GLU A 72 4.97 12.40 -5.38
N ASN A 73 4.53 11.39 -6.14
CA ASN A 73 4.59 9.98 -5.75
C ASN A 73 3.94 9.72 -4.37
N LEU A 74 2.75 10.29 -4.19
CA LEU A 74 2.04 10.20 -2.91
C LEU A 74 1.20 8.93 -2.81
N SER A 75 1.13 8.38 -1.60
CA SER A 75 0.23 7.30 -1.24
C SER A 75 -0.29 7.52 0.17
N VAL A 76 -1.39 6.84 0.50
CA VAL A 76 -1.95 6.90 1.86
C VAL A 76 -1.52 5.64 2.60
N HIS A 77 -0.82 5.84 3.72
CA HIS A 77 -0.25 4.77 4.53
C HIS A 77 -1.08 4.53 5.78
N HIS A 78 -1.24 3.26 6.17
CA HIS A 78 -1.82 2.88 7.44
C HIS A 78 -0.71 2.85 8.50
N ALA A 79 -0.82 3.70 9.53
CA ALA A 79 0.17 3.71 10.62
C ALA A 79 0.18 2.37 11.34
N ILE A 80 -1.01 1.84 11.66
CA ILE A 80 -1.17 0.46 12.11
C ILE A 80 -1.58 -0.36 10.88
N PRO A 81 -0.80 -1.38 10.48
CA PRO A 81 -1.11 -2.15 9.27
C PRO A 81 -2.49 -2.79 9.30
N VAL A 82 -3.11 -2.93 8.13
CA VAL A 82 -4.45 -3.55 8.00
C VAL A 82 -4.45 -4.96 8.60
N GLU A 83 -3.37 -5.70 8.41
CA GLU A 83 -3.21 -7.06 8.94
C GLU A 83 -3.20 -7.09 10.48
N ALA A 84 -2.70 -6.03 11.12
CA ALA A 84 -2.60 -5.95 12.58
C ALA A 84 -3.93 -5.53 13.22
N ASP A 85 -4.66 -4.61 12.58
CA ASP A 85 -5.95 -4.13 13.09
C ASP A 85 -6.87 -3.75 11.93
N TYR A 86 -7.64 -4.72 11.47
CA TYR A 86 -8.55 -4.54 10.34
C TYR A 86 -9.66 -3.53 10.64
N ASP A 87 -10.10 -3.43 11.88
CA ASP A 87 -11.19 -2.53 12.27
C ASP A 87 -10.81 -1.05 12.12
N ARG A 88 -9.51 -0.73 12.18
CA ARG A 88 -9.01 0.63 12.04
C ARG A 88 -8.60 1.00 10.63
N ARG A 89 -8.92 0.18 9.64
CA ARG A 89 -8.50 0.38 8.25
C ARG A 89 -9.01 1.67 7.61
N LEU A 90 -10.11 2.20 8.10
CA LEU A 90 -10.73 3.43 7.59
C LEU A 90 -10.73 4.58 8.61
N ASP A 91 -10.03 4.42 9.73
CA ASP A 91 -9.92 5.47 10.74
C ASP A 91 -9.00 6.58 10.24
N ASP A 92 -9.48 7.81 10.27
CA ASP A 92 -8.72 8.98 9.85
C ASP A 92 -7.42 9.13 10.66
N ASP A 93 -7.45 8.78 11.94
CA ASP A 93 -6.31 8.84 12.85
C ASP A 93 -5.18 7.88 12.46
N ASN A 94 -5.53 6.83 11.73
CA ASN A 94 -4.60 5.77 11.34
C ASN A 94 -4.06 5.96 9.91
N LEU A 95 -4.47 7.01 9.21
CA LEU A 95 -4.16 7.22 7.81
C LEU A 95 -3.34 8.50 7.62
N LEU A 96 -2.32 8.42 6.77
CA LEU A 96 -1.37 9.49 6.55
C LEU A 96 -0.89 9.48 5.11
N THR A 97 -0.87 10.64 4.46
CA THR A 97 -0.30 10.78 3.12
C THR A 97 1.22 10.88 3.21
N VAL A 98 1.92 10.03 2.48
CA VAL A 98 3.39 9.98 2.46
C VAL A 98 3.90 9.83 1.03
N CYS A 99 5.13 10.28 0.77
CA CYS A 99 5.79 10.04 -0.52
C CYS A 99 6.36 8.61 -0.57
N GLY A 100 6.77 8.18 -1.77
CA GLY A 100 7.29 6.82 -1.98
C GLY A 100 8.46 6.48 -1.07
N MET A 101 9.40 7.41 -0.90
CA MET A 101 10.56 7.21 -0.03
C MET A 101 10.16 6.99 1.43
N HIS A 102 9.30 7.86 1.96
CA HIS A 102 8.86 7.74 3.35
C HIS A 102 7.90 6.57 3.55
N HIS A 103 7.12 6.21 2.53
CA HIS A 103 6.28 5.01 2.58
C HIS A 103 7.12 3.75 2.74
N GLU A 104 8.22 3.63 1.99
CA GLU A 104 9.15 2.51 2.15
C GLU A 104 9.78 2.50 3.54
N MET A 105 10.13 3.65 4.08
CA MET A 105 10.67 3.75 5.44
C MET A 105 9.65 3.29 6.48
N CYS A 106 8.37 3.62 6.29
CA CYS A 106 7.30 3.15 7.16
C CYS A 106 7.15 1.62 7.08
N GLU A 107 7.17 1.06 5.86
CA GLU A 107 7.02 -0.38 5.64
C GLU A 107 8.20 -1.17 6.21
N SER A 108 9.42 -0.64 6.13
CA SER A 108 10.62 -1.30 6.64
C SER A 108 10.84 -1.13 8.15
N GLY A 109 10.02 -0.31 8.82
CA GLY A 109 10.15 -0.05 10.25
C GLY A 109 11.13 1.06 10.61
N VAL A 110 11.76 1.72 9.64
CA VAL A 110 12.64 2.88 9.89
C VAL A 110 11.85 4.01 10.53
N ILE A 111 10.60 4.22 10.04
CA ILE A 111 9.66 5.16 10.66
C ILE A 111 8.65 4.34 11.47
N PRO A 112 8.66 4.41 12.81
CA PRO A 112 7.68 3.70 13.62
C PRO A 112 6.26 4.22 13.39
N TYR A 113 5.26 3.37 13.61
CA TYR A 113 3.86 3.76 13.40
C TYR A 113 3.44 4.91 14.33
N GLU A 114 4.04 5.04 15.49
CA GLU A 114 3.78 6.13 16.45
C GLU A 114 4.03 7.51 15.84
N VAL A 115 5.00 7.60 14.93
CA VAL A 115 5.32 8.86 14.25
C VAL A 115 4.13 9.31 13.39
N GLY A 116 3.48 8.37 12.70
CA GLY A 116 2.26 8.68 11.93
C GLY A 116 1.15 9.22 12.81
N LEU A 117 0.94 8.61 13.97
CA LEU A 117 -0.07 9.07 14.93
C LEU A 117 0.27 10.47 15.48
N ILE A 118 1.53 10.73 15.79
CA ILE A 118 2.00 12.05 16.26
C ILE A 118 1.76 13.11 15.18
N CYS A 119 2.04 12.80 13.92
CA CYS A 119 1.78 13.72 12.81
C CYS A 119 0.30 14.07 12.72
N TYR A 120 -0.58 13.10 12.92
CA TYR A 120 -2.01 13.34 12.93
C TYR A 120 -2.42 14.25 14.09
N ASP A 121 -1.94 13.95 15.30
CA ASP A 121 -2.29 14.71 16.52
C ASP A 121 -1.86 16.17 16.40
N LYS A 122 -0.68 16.43 15.84
CA LYS A 122 -0.20 17.81 15.60
C LYS A 122 -1.10 18.59 14.66
N LYS A 123 -1.83 17.91 13.76
CA LYS A 123 -2.78 18.56 12.86
C LYS A 123 -4.07 18.96 13.55
N ARG A 124 -4.45 18.26 14.61
CA ARG A 124 -5.66 18.55 15.38
C ARG A 124 -5.52 19.84 16.20
N THR A 125 -4.32 20.16 16.55
CA THR A 125 -4.02 21.37 17.31
C THR A 125 -3.60 22.50 16.38
#